data_243b7433015be4d1bef9f25cb8a05278
#
_entry.id   243b7433015be4d1bef9f25cb8a05278
#
_cell.length_a   1.000
_cell.length_b   1.000
_cell.length_c   1.000
_cell.angle_alpha   90.00
_cell.angle_beta   90.00
_cell.angle_gamma   90.00
#
_symmetry.space_group_name_H-M   'P 1'
#
loop_
_entity.id
_entity.type
_entity.pdbx_description
1 polymer ?
#
loop_
_entity_poly.entity_id
_entity_poly.type
_entity_poly.pdbx_seq_one_letter_code
_entity_poly.pdbx_strand_id
1 'polypeptide(L)'
;MKQAIILFLALGMLFGQVDYESQIQTIFNSNCTSCHTGNYNGGLDLTSYDNVMAGGTSGAVIVPSDHGNSILWQKVNSGVMPPGTNPDLNTSEVSLIADWIDEGALETPAVDVTDLFLSEYAEGSGNNKYLEIYNGTGASVVLTNYQIAQAVNGGGWQYYHTFTTGTSIADGDVWVIATDQADASIQAAANEILPYPSVVHHNGNDARGLISISGTDTTWIDIIGDPNNDPGTGWD
;
A
#
# COMPACT_ATOMS: atom_id res chain seq x y z
N MET A 1 -44.14 14.98 10.20
CA MET A 1 -42.88 15.71 10.26
C MET A 1 -41.84 14.84 9.53
N LYS A 2 -41.40 15.26 8.34
CA LYS A 2 -40.37 14.56 7.56
C LYS A 2 -39.01 15.07 8.05
N GLN A 3 -38.21 14.21 8.70
CA GLN A 3 -36.82 14.50 9.02
C GLN A 3 -36.00 14.40 7.72
N ALA A 4 -35.42 15.52 7.30
CA ALA A 4 -34.41 15.54 6.24
C ALA A 4 -33.10 15.05 6.84
N ILE A 5 -32.61 13.90 6.39
CA ILE A 5 -31.25 13.42 6.65
C ILE A 5 -30.34 14.22 5.73
N ILE A 6 -29.58 15.16 6.30
CA ILE A 6 -28.50 15.85 5.57
C ILE A 6 -27.31 14.91 5.58
N LEU A 7 -27.08 14.25 4.43
CA LEU A 7 -25.88 13.48 4.16
C LEU A 7 -24.73 14.46 3.93
N PHE A 8 -23.85 14.63 4.90
CA PHE A 8 -22.58 15.32 4.68
C PHE A 8 -21.71 14.39 3.83
N LEU A 9 -21.67 14.63 2.51
CA LEU A 9 -20.57 14.15 1.70
C LEU A 9 -19.30 14.89 2.16
N ALA A 10 -18.46 14.22 2.93
CA ALA A 10 -17.08 14.63 3.08
C ALA A 10 -16.41 14.44 1.72
N LEU A 11 -16.28 15.55 0.98
CA LEU A 11 -15.44 15.61 -0.21
C LEU A 11 -13.99 15.55 0.30
N GLY A 12 -13.49 14.34 0.53
CA GLY A 12 -12.06 14.12 0.76
C GLY A 12 -11.34 14.57 -0.50
N MET A 13 -10.62 15.70 -0.41
CA MET A 13 -9.64 16.04 -1.44
C MET A 13 -8.61 14.92 -1.42
N LEU A 14 -8.45 14.22 -2.54
CA LEU A 14 -7.30 13.34 -2.79
C LEU A 14 -6.05 14.24 -2.87
N PHE A 15 -5.50 14.61 -1.73
CA PHE A 15 -4.09 14.98 -1.67
C PHE A 15 -3.33 13.66 -1.63
N GLY A 16 -2.43 13.43 -2.61
CA GLY A 16 -1.51 12.30 -2.51
C GLY A 16 -0.74 12.41 -1.19
N GLN A 17 -0.49 11.27 -0.54
CA GLN A 17 0.25 11.24 0.72
C GLN A 17 1.62 11.88 0.55
N VAL A 18 2.15 12.45 1.63
CA VAL A 18 3.41 13.19 1.62
C VAL A 18 4.58 12.20 1.54
N ASP A 19 5.40 12.37 0.50
CA ASP A 19 6.65 11.61 0.32
C ASP A 19 7.80 12.29 1.04
N TYR A 20 8.43 11.57 1.96
CA TYR A 20 9.50 12.14 2.78
C TYR A 20 10.68 12.60 1.94
N GLU A 21 11.22 11.75 1.07
CA GLU A 21 12.47 12.02 0.36
C GLU A 21 12.33 13.22 -0.58
N SER A 22 11.28 13.24 -1.40
CA SER A 22 11.11 14.29 -2.39
C SER A 22 10.54 15.61 -1.84
N GLN A 23 9.81 15.56 -0.72
CA GLN A 23 9.11 16.73 -0.20
C GLN A 23 9.68 17.19 1.15
N ILE A 24 9.73 16.33 2.17
CA ILE A 24 10.15 16.73 3.53
C ILE A 24 11.66 16.88 3.62
N GLN A 25 12.44 15.91 3.12
CA GLN A 25 13.91 16.00 3.13
C GLN A 25 14.39 17.20 2.32
N THR A 26 13.69 17.57 1.26
CA THR A 26 14.00 18.78 0.47
C THR A 26 13.83 20.07 1.29
N ILE A 27 12.78 20.17 2.14
CA ILE A 27 12.60 21.29 3.07
C ILE A 27 13.75 21.30 4.09
N PHE A 28 14.08 20.16 4.69
CA PHE A 28 15.17 20.09 5.68
C PHE A 28 16.52 20.44 5.07
N ASN A 29 16.83 19.95 3.88
CA ASN A 29 18.07 20.26 3.17
C ASN A 29 18.23 21.77 2.89
N SER A 30 17.14 22.42 2.58
CA SER A 30 17.13 23.85 2.22
C SER A 30 17.23 24.76 3.46
N ASN A 31 16.62 24.36 4.59
CA ASN A 31 16.39 25.28 5.71
C ASN A 31 17.04 24.82 7.03
N CYS A 32 17.41 23.55 7.19
CA CYS A 32 17.73 22.98 8.50
C CYS A 32 19.12 22.34 8.59
N THR A 33 19.54 21.60 7.56
CA THR A 33 20.75 20.76 7.61
C THR A 33 22.05 21.55 7.70
N SER A 34 22.04 22.85 7.37
CA SER A 34 23.20 23.72 7.61
C SER A 34 23.60 23.82 9.10
N CYS A 35 22.63 23.58 10.01
CA CYS A 35 22.83 23.61 11.45
C CYS A 35 22.53 22.26 12.13
N HIS A 36 21.62 21.46 11.56
CA HIS A 36 21.18 20.17 12.10
C HIS A 36 21.77 19.02 11.27
N THR A 37 23.10 18.80 11.43
CA THR A 37 23.85 17.69 10.84
C THR A 37 24.77 17.08 11.89
N GLY A 38 24.75 15.77 12.04
CA GLY A 38 25.51 15.06 13.06
C GLY A 38 25.17 15.48 14.50
N ASN A 39 26.14 15.57 15.36
CA ASN A 39 25.97 15.82 16.80
C ASN A 39 25.87 17.32 17.21
N TYR A 40 25.66 18.23 16.28
CA TYR A 40 25.55 19.66 16.56
C TYR A 40 24.10 20.03 16.96
N ASN A 41 23.94 21.18 17.62
CA ASN A 41 22.64 21.80 17.93
C ASN A 41 21.62 20.85 18.58
N GLY A 42 21.96 20.31 19.73
CA GLY A 42 21.08 19.42 20.49
C GLY A 42 21.14 17.95 20.03
N GLY A 43 22.16 17.60 19.22
CA GLY A 43 22.29 16.23 18.71
C GLY A 43 21.20 15.81 17.73
N LEU A 44 20.43 16.77 17.21
CA LEU A 44 19.41 16.51 16.21
C LEU A 44 20.05 16.58 14.83
N ASP A 45 19.95 15.49 14.08
CA ASP A 45 20.40 15.37 12.70
C ASP A 45 19.19 15.24 11.78
N LEU A 46 19.05 16.15 10.81
CA LEU A 46 17.94 16.19 9.87
C LEU A 46 18.38 15.82 8.43
N THR A 47 19.47 15.07 8.30
CA THR A 47 20.04 14.71 6.99
C THR A 47 19.47 13.43 6.38
N SER A 48 18.70 12.66 7.15
CA SER A 48 18.00 11.45 6.65
C SER A 48 16.78 11.13 7.51
N TYR A 49 15.86 10.34 6.97
CA TYR A 49 14.67 9.87 7.67
C TYR A 49 15.02 9.20 9.02
N ASP A 50 15.92 8.23 9.01
CA ASP A 50 16.34 7.51 10.22
C ASP A 50 16.85 8.44 11.32
N ASN A 51 17.64 9.45 10.94
CA ASN A 51 18.20 10.43 11.87
C ASN A 51 17.09 11.33 12.45
N VAL A 52 16.15 11.77 11.64
CA VAL A 52 14.98 12.56 12.09
C VAL A 52 14.16 11.77 13.10
N MET A 53 13.88 10.51 12.79
CA MET A 53 13.07 9.63 13.66
C MET A 53 13.84 9.20 14.93
N ALA A 54 15.16 9.14 14.89
CA ALA A 54 16.00 8.93 16.09
C ALA A 54 15.92 10.10 17.09
N GLY A 55 15.64 11.32 16.59
CA GLY A 55 15.53 12.53 17.42
C GLY A 55 16.88 13.09 17.86
N GLY A 56 16.88 13.88 18.93
CA GLY A 56 18.09 14.52 19.48
C GLY A 56 18.40 14.08 20.91
N THR A 57 19.32 14.80 21.57
CA THR A 57 19.71 14.51 22.97
C THR A 57 18.55 14.61 23.97
N SER A 58 17.46 15.29 23.60
CA SER A 58 16.25 15.41 24.42
C SER A 58 15.17 14.36 24.08
N GLY A 59 15.49 13.42 23.19
CA GLY A 59 14.56 12.37 22.72
C GLY A 59 13.93 12.68 21.37
N ALA A 60 12.81 12.00 21.10
CA ALA A 60 12.07 12.11 19.84
C ALA A 60 11.57 13.54 19.59
N VAL A 61 11.70 14.00 18.36
CA VAL A 61 11.20 15.32 17.93
C VAL A 61 9.94 15.22 17.07
N ILE A 62 9.60 14.00 16.67
CA ILE A 62 8.38 13.63 15.93
C ILE A 62 7.56 12.68 16.81
N VAL A 63 6.27 12.90 16.86
CA VAL A 63 5.24 12.00 17.38
C VAL A 63 4.36 11.61 16.19
N PRO A 64 4.54 10.43 15.60
CA PRO A 64 3.75 10.02 14.45
C PRO A 64 2.25 10.15 14.68
N SER A 65 1.52 10.61 13.68
CA SER A 65 0.09 10.91 13.69
C SER A 65 -0.34 12.04 14.64
N ASP A 66 0.62 12.88 15.11
CA ASP A 66 0.31 14.00 16.02
C ASP A 66 1.33 15.14 15.85
N HIS A 67 1.12 16.00 14.83
CA HIS A 67 2.00 17.16 14.63
C HIS A 67 1.95 18.12 15.82
N GLY A 68 0.77 18.25 16.48
CA GLY A 68 0.58 19.17 17.61
C GLY A 68 1.50 18.87 18.79
N ASN A 69 1.86 17.61 19.03
CA ASN A 69 2.81 17.17 20.05
C ASN A 69 4.23 16.91 19.51
N SER A 70 4.47 17.11 18.22
CA SER A 70 5.77 17.00 17.59
C SER A 70 6.58 18.28 17.78
N ILE A 71 7.67 18.22 18.57
CA ILE A 71 8.44 19.40 18.93
C ILE A 71 9.10 20.06 17.71
N LEU A 72 9.45 19.28 16.69
CA LEU A 72 9.98 19.81 15.43
C LEU A 72 8.97 20.76 14.80
N TRP A 73 7.71 20.29 14.60
CA TRP A 73 6.67 21.12 14.02
C TRP A 73 6.35 22.35 14.87
N GLN A 74 6.25 22.20 16.20
CA GLN A 74 5.99 23.33 17.10
C GLN A 74 7.06 24.43 16.93
N LYS A 75 8.32 24.06 16.74
CA LYS A 75 9.44 25.02 16.58
C LYS A 75 9.38 25.75 15.24
N VAL A 76 9.08 25.05 14.15
CA VAL A 76 8.97 25.70 12.82
C VAL A 76 7.68 26.52 12.72
N ASN A 77 6.56 26.03 13.25
CA ASN A 77 5.28 26.75 13.24
C ASN A 77 5.28 28.03 14.07
N SER A 78 6.07 28.07 15.14
CA SER A 78 6.21 29.27 15.99
C SER A 78 7.32 30.25 15.53
N GLY A 79 8.03 29.97 14.43
CA GLY A 79 9.14 30.78 13.95
C GLY A 79 10.37 30.77 14.87
N VAL A 80 10.46 29.83 15.83
CA VAL A 80 11.66 29.64 16.67
C VAL A 80 12.78 29.00 15.90
N MET A 81 12.44 28.20 14.89
CA MET A 81 13.36 27.59 13.94
C MET A 81 12.88 27.87 12.52
N PRO A 82 13.81 28.18 11.59
CA PRO A 82 15.26 28.44 11.76
C PRO A 82 15.56 29.69 12.62
N PRO A 83 16.66 29.73 13.41
CA PRO A 83 16.92 30.82 14.33
C PRO A 83 17.60 32.03 13.65
N GLY A 84 17.49 33.17 14.30
CA GLY A 84 18.26 34.38 13.96
C GLY A 84 17.72 35.12 12.74
N THR A 85 18.56 35.34 11.72
CA THR A 85 18.22 36.07 10.50
C THR A 85 17.88 35.14 9.33
N ASN A 86 17.88 33.83 9.56
CA ASN A 86 17.42 32.87 8.55
C ASN A 86 15.92 33.05 8.33
N PRO A 87 15.44 32.97 7.09
CA PRO A 87 14.02 33.11 6.82
C PRO A 87 13.24 31.94 7.47
N ASP A 88 12.08 32.27 8.04
CA ASP A 88 11.12 31.26 8.49
C ASP A 88 10.62 30.42 7.33
N LEU A 89 10.21 29.17 7.62
CA LEU A 89 9.50 28.36 6.64
C LEU A 89 8.21 29.07 6.23
N ASN A 90 7.86 28.97 4.94
CA ASN A 90 6.59 29.46 4.48
C ASN A 90 5.42 28.57 4.96
N THR A 91 4.20 29.09 4.89
CA THR A 91 3.00 28.39 5.40
C THR A 91 2.81 27.02 4.74
N SER A 92 3.14 26.88 3.44
CA SER A 92 2.99 25.60 2.72
C SER A 92 4.01 24.56 3.22
N GLU A 93 5.24 24.95 3.52
CA GLU A 93 6.27 24.06 4.07
C GLU A 93 5.90 23.61 5.49
N VAL A 94 5.39 24.53 6.33
CA VAL A 94 4.93 24.21 7.69
C VAL A 94 3.74 23.25 7.64
N SER A 95 2.77 23.49 6.73
CA SER A 95 1.63 22.58 6.54
C SER A 95 2.05 21.22 6.04
N LEU A 96 2.97 21.16 5.07
CA LEU A 96 3.45 19.88 4.51
C LEU A 96 4.15 19.03 5.58
N ILE A 97 4.90 19.63 6.50
CA ILE A 97 5.49 18.91 7.65
C ILE A 97 4.39 18.40 8.59
N ALA A 98 3.33 19.19 8.82
CA ALA A 98 2.20 18.74 9.63
C ALA A 98 1.49 17.54 8.99
N ASP A 99 1.17 17.65 7.69
CA ASP A 99 0.50 16.61 6.93
C ASP A 99 1.31 15.30 6.95
N TRP A 100 2.62 15.37 6.69
CA TRP A 100 3.52 14.21 6.79
C TRP A 100 3.48 13.55 8.18
N ILE A 101 3.52 14.35 9.25
CA ILE A 101 3.48 13.82 10.62
C ILE A 101 2.12 13.17 10.90
N ASP A 102 1.01 13.80 10.50
CA ASP A 102 -0.35 13.31 10.74
C ASP A 102 -0.67 12.05 9.93
N GLU A 103 -0.03 11.89 8.77
CA GLU A 103 -0.06 10.66 7.95
C GLU A 103 0.79 9.53 8.53
N GLY A 104 1.41 9.72 9.70
CA GLY A 104 2.18 8.71 10.41
C GLY A 104 3.69 8.89 10.34
N ALA A 105 4.17 9.99 9.75
CA ALA A 105 5.61 10.30 9.57
C ALA A 105 6.36 9.16 8.86
N LEU A 106 5.79 8.61 7.79
CA LEU A 106 6.37 7.50 7.04
C LEU A 106 7.49 7.98 6.11
N GLU A 107 8.50 7.13 5.87
CA GLU A 107 9.56 7.39 4.90
C GLU A 107 9.03 7.36 3.47
N THR A 108 8.21 6.37 3.17
CA THR A 108 7.47 6.26 1.91
C THR A 108 5.98 6.36 2.19
N PRO A 109 5.22 7.06 1.34
CA PRO A 109 3.77 7.11 1.49
C PRO A 109 3.19 5.70 1.64
N ALA A 110 2.21 5.56 2.54
CA ALA A 110 1.41 4.34 2.52
C ALA A 110 0.69 4.27 1.18
N VAL A 111 0.78 3.13 0.50
CA VAL A 111 0.00 2.94 -0.72
C VAL A 111 -1.46 2.81 -0.29
N ASP A 112 -2.32 3.74 -0.70
CA ASP A 112 -3.77 3.59 -0.57
C ASP A 112 -4.21 2.42 -1.47
N VAL A 113 -4.29 1.24 -0.87
CA VAL A 113 -4.86 0.06 -1.54
C VAL A 113 -6.37 0.20 -1.51
N THR A 114 -6.94 0.62 -2.62
CA THR A 114 -8.39 0.90 -2.73
C THR A 114 -9.21 -0.34 -3.04
N ASP A 115 -8.58 -1.47 -3.41
CA ASP A 115 -9.21 -2.76 -3.70
C ASP A 115 -8.23 -3.91 -3.44
N LEU A 116 -8.66 -5.15 -3.60
CA LEU A 116 -7.81 -6.33 -3.54
C LEU A 116 -6.80 -6.35 -4.69
N PHE A 117 -5.67 -7.04 -4.50
CA PHE A 117 -4.74 -7.31 -5.60
C PHE A 117 -4.07 -8.68 -5.44
N LEU A 118 -3.47 -9.20 -6.52
CA LEU A 118 -2.70 -10.43 -6.52
C LEU A 118 -1.29 -10.15 -5.98
N SER A 119 -1.04 -10.53 -4.73
CA SER A 119 0.24 -10.27 -4.05
C SER A 119 1.31 -11.30 -4.39
N GLU A 120 0.91 -12.54 -4.71
CA GLU A 120 1.82 -13.58 -5.15
C GLU A 120 1.25 -14.42 -6.30
N TYR A 121 2.11 -14.69 -7.29
CA TYR A 121 1.92 -15.65 -8.36
C TYR A 121 3.07 -16.64 -8.29
N ALA A 122 2.83 -17.79 -7.69
CA ALA A 122 3.89 -18.76 -7.43
C ALA A 122 3.98 -19.83 -8.52
N GLU A 123 5.14 -19.90 -9.14
CA GLU A 123 5.54 -20.93 -10.10
C GLU A 123 6.67 -21.76 -9.49
N GLY A 124 6.34 -22.65 -8.54
CA GLY A 124 7.30 -23.55 -7.92
C GLY A 124 7.61 -24.78 -8.77
N SER A 125 8.54 -25.60 -8.30
CA SER A 125 8.91 -26.83 -8.98
C SER A 125 7.73 -27.80 -9.09
N GLY A 126 7.53 -28.39 -10.27
CA GLY A 126 6.42 -29.33 -10.52
C GLY A 126 5.07 -28.64 -10.41
N ASN A 127 4.23 -29.12 -9.50
CA ASN A 127 2.89 -28.58 -9.28
C ASN A 127 2.78 -27.70 -8.02
N ASN A 128 3.90 -27.20 -7.50
CA ASN A 128 3.92 -26.26 -6.37
C ASN A 128 3.49 -24.86 -6.81
N LYS A 129 2.21 -24.69 -7.07
CA LYS A 129 1.62 -23.48 -7.64
C LYS A 129 0.51 -22.98 -6.76
N TYR A 130 0.49 -21.64 -6.58
CA TYR A 130 -0.57 -20.97 -5.87
C TYR A 130 -0.70 -19.50 -6.32
N LEU A 131 -1.80 -18.89 -5.97
CA LEU A 131 -2.07 -17.47 -6.07
C LEU A 131 -2.38 -16.94 -4.68
N GLU A 132 -1.95 -15.74 -4.40
CA GLU A 132 -2.31 -15.02 -3.18
C GLU A 132 -3.01 -13.71 -3.53
N ILE A 133 -4.11 -13.45 -2.84
CA ILE A 133 -4.85 -12.17 -2.90
C ILE A 133 -4.64 -11.47 -1.56
N TYR A 134 -4.19 -10.23 -1.60
CA TYR A 134 -4.02 -9.39 -0.41
C TYR A 134 -5.13 -8.36 -0.29
N ASN A 135 -5.56 -8.11 0.94
CA ASN A 135 -6.47 -7.04 1.30
C ASN A 135 -5.77 -5.98 2.15
N GLY A 136 -5.52 -4.81 1.59
CA GLY A 136 -4.98 -3.64 2.29
C GLY A 136 -5.95 -2.45 2.29
N THR A 137 -7.26 -2.71 2.14
CA THR A 137 -8.27 -1.65 1.94
C THR A 137 -8.69 -0.91 3.21
N GLY A 138 -8.17 -1.27 4.38
CA GLY A 138 -8.59 -0.72 5.67
C GLY A 138 -9.88 -1.34 6.22
N ALA A 139 -10.50 -2.31 5.52
CA ALA A 139 -11.73 -2.99 5.93
C ALA A 139 -11.77 -4.44 5.45
N SER A 140 -12.63 -5.27 6.04
CA SER A 140 -12.85 -6.63 5.55
C SER A 140 -13.59 -6.61 4.21
N VAL A 141 -13.09 -7.36 3.23
CA VAL A 141 -13.65 -7.47 1.87
C VAL A 141 -14.25 -8.85 1.64
N VAL A 142 -15.50 -8.88 1.12
CA VAL A 142 -16.23 -10.12 0.83
C VAL A 142 -15.86 -10.62 -0.58
N LEU A 143 -15.30 -11.82 -0.68
CA LEU A 143 -14.77 -12.38 -1.93
C LEU A 143 -15.84 -12.83 -2.93
N THR A 144 -17.09 -13.02 -2.51
CA THR A 144 -18.17 -13.39 -3.44
C THR A 144 -18.46 -12.35 -4.51
N ASN A 145 -17.93 -11.14 -4.34
CA ASN A 145 -17.99 -10.07 -5.34
C ASN A 145 -16.77 -10.07 -6.28
N TYR A 146 -15.93 -11.10 -6.22
CA TYR A 146 -14.72 -11.21 -7.01
C TYR A 146 -14.63 -12.53 -7.76
N GLN A 147 -13.82 -12.54 -8.80
CA GLN A 147 -13.45 -13.74 -9.57
C GLN A 147 -11.97 -13.69 -9.91
N ILE A 148 -11.35 -14.84 -10.00
CA ILE A 148 -10.04 -15.00 -10.66
C ILE A 148 -10.27 -15.53 -12.05
N ALA A 149 -9.62 -14.93 -13.05
CA ALA A 149 -9.59 -15.39 -14.43
C ALA A 149 -8.21 -15.94 -14.80
N GLN A 150 -8.19 -16.91 -15.72
CA GLN A 150 -6.99 -17.44 -16.34
C GLN A 150 -7.07 -17.35 -17.84
N ALA A 151 -5.99 -16.88 -18.48
CA ALA A 151 -5.72 -17.04 -19.91
C ALA A 151 -4.53 -17.99 -20.09
N VAL A 152 -4.72 -19.04 -20.87
CA VAL A 152 -3.69 -20.04 -21.14
C VAL A 152 -3.01 -19.75 -22.48
N ASN A 153 -1.67 -19.64 -22.45
CA ASN A 153 -0.83 -19.47 -23.64
C ASN A 153 -1.33 -18.36 -24.60
N GLY A 154 -1.73 -17.20 -24.07
CA GLY A 154 -2.21 -16.08 -24.89
C GLY A 154 -3.55 -16.31 -25.60
N GLY A 155 -4.32 -17.32 -25.21
CA GLY A 155 -5.61 -17.68 -25.83
C GLY A 155 -6.83 -16.88 -25.36
N GLY A 156 -6.62 -15.76 -24.64
CA GLY A 156 -7.67 -14.98 -23.99
C GLY A 156 -8.16 -15.63 -22.69
N TRP A 157 -9.08 -14.97 -22.01
CA TRP A 157 -9.63 -15.44 -20.75
C TRP A 157 -10.53 -16.68 -20.94
N GLN A 158 -10.19 -17.81 -20.31
CA GLN A 158 -10.83 -19.11 -20.57
C GLN A 158 -11.40 -19.77 -19.32
N TYR A 159 -10.74 -19.65 -18.18
CA TYR A 159 -11.17 -20.25 -16.92
C TYR A 159 -11.45 -19.18 -15.90
N TYR A 160 -12.48 -19.41 -15.07
CA TYR A 160 -12.89 -18.49 -14.03
C TYR A 160 -13.15 -19.25 -12.74
N HIS A 161 -12.72 -18.66 -11.64
CA HIS A 161 -12.98 -19.16 -10.29
C HIS A 161 -13.84 -18.14 -9.54
N THR A 162 -14.88 -18.63 -8.86
CA THR A 162 -15.75 -17.85 -7.98
C THR A 162 -15.65 -18.37 -6.56
N PHE A 163 -15.61 -17.48 -5.60
CA PHE A 163 -15.47 -17.83 -4.19
C PHE A 163 -16.79 -18.27 -3.56
N THR A 164 -16.73 -19.14 -2.56
CA THR A 164 -17.88 -19.59 -1.81
C THR A 164 -18.55 -18.42 -1.07
N THR A 165 -19.90 -18.43 -1.02
CA THR A 165 -20.66 -17.40 -0.31
C THR A 165 -20.24 -17.30 1.15
N GLY A 166 -19.97 -16.07 1.60
CA GLY A 166 -19.52 -15.76 2.96
C GLY A 166 -18.02 -15.76 3.16
N THR A 167 -17.22 -16.07 2.12
CA THR A 167 -15.77 -15.92 2.17
C THR A 167 -15.39 -14.45 2.20
N SER A 168 -14.47 -14.06 3.08
CA SER A 168 -13.94 -12.70 3.19
C SER A 168 -12.48 -12.69 3.61
N ILE A 169 -11.77 -11.62 3.29
CA ILE A 169 -10.40 -11.34 3.75
C ILE A 169 -10.47 -10.14 4.69
N ALA A 170 -9.90 -10.25 5.90
CA ALA A 170 -9.77 -9.12 6.80
C ALA A 170 -8.73 -8.13 6.27
N ASP A 171 -8.77 -6.88 6.74
CA ASP A 171 -7.73 -5.92 6.40
C ASP A 171 -6.35 -6.39 6.89
N GLY A 172 -5.34 -6.26 6.04
CA GLY A 172 -3.98 -6.73 6.29
C GLY A 172 -3.76 -8.23 6.10
N ASP A 173 -4.81 -9.01 5.79
CA ASP A 173 -4.74 -10.45 5.57
C ASP A 173 -4.67 -10.84 4.09
N VAL A 174 -4.39 -12.11 3.85
CA VAL A 174 -4.32 -12.73 2.52
C VAL A 174 -5.31 -13.89 2.36
N TRP A 175 -5.62 -14.21 1.10
CA TRP A 175 -6.31 -15.43 0.70
C TRP A 175 -5.46 -16.22 -0.29
N VAL A 176 -4.97 -17.36 0.15
CA VAL A 176 -4.11 -18.25 -0.64
C VAL A 176 -4.95 -19.35 -1.28
N ILE A 177 -4.81 -19.51 -2.58
CA ILE A 177 -5.44 -20.58 -3.37
C ILE A 177 -4.36 -21.45 -3.97
N ALA A 178 -4.32 -22.72 -3.64
CA ALA A 178 -3.32 -23.66 -4.12
C ALA A 178 -3.92 -24.78 -4.98
N THR A 179 -3.09 -25.43 -5.81
CA THR A 179 -3.48 -26.67 -6.49
C THR A 179 -3.49 -27.84 -5.52
N ASP A 180 -4.41 -28.81 -5.74
CA ASP A 180 -4.46 -30.09 -5.02
C ASP A 180 -3.24 -31.00 -5.28
N GLN A 181 -2.39 -30.62 -6.24
CA GLN A 181 -1.17 -31.31 -6.62
C GLN A 181 0.10 -30.69 -6.00
N ALA A 182 -0.02 -29.61 -5.25
CA ALA A 182 1.08 -28.97 -4.56
C ALA A 182 1.56 -29.85 -3.37
N ASP A 183 2.77 -29.59 -2.89
CA ASP A 183 3.30 -30.20 -1.68
C ASP A 183 2.38 -29.96 -0.48
N ALA A 184 2.36 -30.90 0.47
CA ALA A 184 1.48 -30.85 1.64
C ALA A 184 1.65 -29.57 2.48
N SER A 185 2.85 -28.98 2.49
CA SER A 185 3.12 -27.73 3.21
C SER A 185 2.40 -26.53 2.58
N ILE A 186 2.34 -26.46 1.25
CA ILE A 186 1.63 -25.41 0.51
C ILE A 186 0.13 -25.60 0.70
N GLN A 187 -0.37 -26.84 0.54
CA GLN A 187 -1.78 -27.13 0.76
C GLN A 187 -2.23 -26.80 2.21
N ALA A 188 -1.37 -27.05 3.21
CA ALA A 188 -1.67 -26.74 4.60
C ALA A 188 -1.71 -25.23 4.91
N ALA A 189 -1.02 -24.40 4.11
CA ALA A 189 -1.02 -22.95 4.23
C ALA A 189 -2.14 -22.29 3.42
N ALA A 190 -2.76 -23.00 2.46
CA ALA A 190 -3.79 -22.46 1.59
C ALA A 190 -5.15 -22.35 2.32
N ASN A 191 -5.86 -21.27 2.02
CA ASN A 191 -7.26 -21.08 2.44
C ASN A 191 -8.22 -21.90 1.58
N GLU A 192 -7.83 -22.14 0.32
CA GLU A 192 -8.62 -22.89 -0.65
C GLU A 192 -7.71 -23.77 -1.53
N ILE A 193 -8.17 -25.00 -1.80
CA ILE A 193 -7.46 -25.95 -2.64
C ILE A 193 -8.35 -26.30 -3.83
N LEU A 194 -7.83 -26.12 -5.05
CA LEU A 194 -8.58 -26.37 -6.27
C LEU A 194 -8.02 -27.57 -7.03
N PRO A 195 -8.91 -28.49 -7.50
CA PRO A 195 -8.53 -29.62 -8.33
C PRO A 195 -8.22 -29.19 -9.77
N TYR A 196 -7.49 -30.01 -10.49
CA TYR A 196 -7.24 -29.82 -11.93
C TYR A 196 -8.50 -30.11 -12.77
N PRO A 197 -8.80 -29.30 -13.81
CA PRO A 197 -8.14 -28.02 -14.17
C PRO A 197 -8.77 -26.83 -13.43
N SER A 198 -7.95 -25.85 -13.05
CA SER A 198 -8.44 -24.64 -12.37
C SER A 198 -7.47 -23.47 -12.59
N VAL A 199 -7.87 -22.28 -12.12
CA VAL A 199 -7.10 -21.04 -12.26
C VAL A 199 -5.73 -21.02 -11.58
N VAL A 200 -5.41 -22.01 -10.75
CA VAL A 200 -4.09 -22.18 -10.12
C VAL A 200 -3.17 -23.19 -10.85
N HIS A 201 -3.63 -23.74 -11.96
CA HIS A 201 -2.80 -24.62 -12.81
C HIS A 201 -2.21 -23.81 -13.94
N HIS A 202 -0.98 -23.36 -13.77
CA HIS A 202 -0.25 -22.51 -14.71
C HIS A 202 1.19 -23.01 -14.90
N ASN A 203 1.87 -22.48 -15.88
CA ASN A 203 3.25 -22.83 -16.23
C ASN A 203 4.13 -21.59 -16.46
N GLY A 204 3.85 -20.48 -15.77
CA GLY A 204 4.66 -19.26 -15.76
C GLY A 204 4.42 -18.30 -16.92
N ASN A 205 3.78 -18.75 -18.00
CA ASN A 205 3.42 -17.91 -19.17
C ASN A 205 1.93 -17.68 -19.33
N ASP A 206 1.12 -18.14 -18.39
CA ASP A 206 -0.34 -17.97 -18.37
C ASP A 206 -0.74 -16.72 -17.62
N ALA A 207 -1.55 -15.85 -18.22
CA ALA A 207 -2.01 -14.64 -17.54
C ALA A 207 -3.08 -14.92 -16.48
N ARG A 208 -3.07 -14.12 -15.43
CA ARG A 208 -4.06 -14.11 -14.34
C ARG A 208 -4.70 -12.75 -14.21
N GLY A 209 -5.98 -12.72 -13.89
CA GLY A 209 -6.69 -11.49 -13.61
C GLY A 209 -7.60 -11.63 -12.41
N LEU A 210 -7.66 -10.57 -11.60
CA LEU A 210 -8.64 -10.40 -10.53
C LEU A 210 -9.74 -9.45 -11.02
N ILE A 211 -10.98 -9.87 -10.88
CA ILE A 211 -12.17 -9.16 -11.36
C ILE A 211 -13.06 -8.83 -10.17
N SER A 212 -13.51 -7.58 -10.07
CA SER A 212 -14.59 -7.15 -9.18
C SER A 212 -15.93 -7.19 -9.92
N ILE A 213 -17.00 -7.60 -9.24
CA ILE A 213 -18.34 -7.76 -9.77
C ILE A 213 -19.31 -6.91 -8.94
N SER A 214 -20.00 -5.98 -9.60
CA SER A 214 -21.04 -5.15 -8.99
C SER A 214 -22.34 -5.25 -9.82
N GLY A 215 -23.24 -6.10 -9.38
CA GLY A 215 -24.45 -6.42 -10.13
C GLY A 215 -24.14 -7.13 -11.45
N THR A 216 -24.35 -6.45 -12.59
CA THR A 216 -23.98 -6.93 -13.94
C THR A 216 -22.63 -6.41 -14.44
N ASP A 217 -22.05 -5.46 -13.74
CA ASP A 217 -20.82 -4.80 -14.15
C ASP A 217 -19.60 -5.55 -13.61
N THR A 218 -18.59 -5.68 -14.44
CA THR A 218 -17.31 -6.32 -14.11
C THR A 218 -16.18 -5.35 -14.38
N THR A 219 -15.24 -5.27 -13.42
CA THR A 219 -14.05 -4.42 -13.51
C THR A 219 -12.81 -5.25 -13.27
N TRP A 220 -11.83 -5.16 -14.16
CA TRP A 220 -10.51 -5.73 -13.94
C TRP A 220 -9.78 -4.91 -12.89
N ILE A 221 -9.40 -5.55 -11.79
CA ILE A 221 -8.73 -4.90 -10.65
C ILE A 221 -7.24 -5.04 -10.78
N ASP A 222 -6.78 -6.26 -11.12
CA ASP A 222 -5.36 -6.55 -11.25
C ASP A 222 -5.13 -7.61 -12.32
N ILE A 223 -4.01 -7.52 -13.04
CA ILE A 223 -3.66 -8.46 -14.12
C ILE A 223 -2.16 -8.75 -14.08
N ILE A 224 -1.82 -10.03 -14.01
CA ILE A 224 -0.46 -10.54 -14.19
C ILE A 224 -0.36 -11.13 -15.58
N GLY A 225 0.56 -10.63 -16.40
CA GLY A 225 0.78 -11.06 -17.78
C GLY A 225 -0.19 -10.43 -18.79
N ASP A 226 -0.14 -10.92 -20.04
CA ASP A 226 -1.03 -10.48 -21.13
C ASP A 226 -1.92 -11.65 -21.57
N PRO A 227 -3.25 -11.56 -21.45
CA PRO A 227 -4.15 -12.64 -21.83
C PRO A 227 -4.14 -12.99 -23.32
N ASN A 228 -3.63 -12.10 -24.18
CA ASN A 228 -3.61 -12.28 -25.63
C ASN A 228 -2.21 -12.52 -26.20
N ASN A 229 -1.20 -12.65 -25.35
CA ASN A 229 0.17 -12.90 -25.76
C ASN A 229 0.77 -14.04 -24.93
N ASP A 230 1.43 -14.97 -25.60
CA ASP A 230 2.23 -16.02 -24.96
C ASP A 230 3.71 -15.64 -25.01
N PRO A 231 4.36 -15.33 -23.86
CA PRO A 231 5.78 -15.02 -23.82
C PRO A 231 6.67 -16.26 -24.04
N GLY A 232 6.09 -17.45 -24.03
CA GLY A 232 6.75 -18.72 -24.27
C GLY A 232 7.34 -19.39 -23.05
N THR A 233 8.06 -18.65 -22.19
CA THR A 233 8.76 -19.22 -21.02
C THR A 233 8.33 -18.65 -19.67
N GLY A 234 7.86 -17.45 -19.62
CA GLY A 234 7.42 -16.75 -18.41
C GLY A 234 7.31 -15.25 -18.63
N TRP A 235 6.68 -14.57 -17.71
CA TRP A 235 6.61 -13.12 -17.67
C TRP A 235 7.87 -12.57 -16.99
N ASP A 236 8.54 -11.58 -17.63
CA ASP A 236 9.72 -10.88 -17.11
C ASP A 236 9.31 -9.60 -16.39
#